data_70d66a19cf0e60954f6e93ce8cbccd44
#
_entry.id   70d66a19cf0e60954f6e93ce8cbccd44
#
_cell.length_a   1.000
_cell.length_b   1.000
_cell.length_c   1.000
_cell.angle_alpha   90.00
_cell.angle_beta   90.00
_cell.angle_gamma   90.00
#
_symmetry.space_group_name_H-M   'P 1'
#
loop_
_entity.id
_entity.type
_entity.pdbx_description
1 polymer ?
#
loop_
_entity_poly.entity_id
_entity_poly.type
_entity_poly.pdbx_seq_one_letter_code
_entity_poly.pdbx_strand_id
1 'polypeptide(L)' 'MSLMDWIGLALCVAITVYLFIALLLPEKFQ' A
#
# COMPACT_ATOMS: atom_id res chain seq x y z
N MET A 1 21.22 -3.48 0.72
CA MET A 1 19.82 -3.89 0.51
C MET A 1 19.73 -4.82 -0.67
N SER A 2 19.07 -5.93 -0.49
CA SER A 2 18.93 -6.89 -1.57
C SER A 2 17.62 -6.66 -2.32
N LEU A 3 17.49 -7.36 -3.43
CA LEU A 3 16.29 -7.22 -4.24
C LEU A 3 15.04 -7.59 -3.45
N MET A 4 15.17 -8.58 -2.60
CA MET A 4 14.03 -9.02 -1.80
C MET A 4 13.59 -7.94 -0.82
N ASP A 5 14.53 -7.17 -0.30
CA ASP A 5 14.19 -6.07 0.60
C ASP A 5 13.38 -5.01 -0.14
N TRP A 6 13.75 -4.76 -1.38
CA TRP A 6 13.03 -3.79 -2.19
C TRP A 6 11.60 -4.23 -2.43
N ILE A 7 11.43 -5.51 -2.74
CA ILE A 7 10.10 -6.04 -3.00
C ILE A 7 9.23 -5.93 -1.75
N GLY A 8 9.79 -6.26 -0.59
CA GLY A 8 9.05 -6.15 0.65
C GLY A 8 8.65 -4.71 0.93
N LEU A 9 9.56 -3.79 0.68
CA LEU A 9 9.29 -2.38 0.92
C LEU A 9 8.19 -1.88 0.00
N ALA A 10 8.25 -2.26 -1.26
CA ALA A 10 7.23 -1.85 -2.21
C ALA A 10 5.86 -2.37 -1.81
N LEU A 11 5.81 -3.62 -1.35
CA LEU A 11 4.55 -4.19 -0.91
C LEU A 11 4.00 -3.44 0.30
N CYS A 12 4.85 -3.14 1.25
CA CYS A 12 4.41 -2.42 2.44
C CYS A 12 3.85 -1.05 2.09
N VAL A 13 4.55 -0.35 1.21
CA VAL A 13 4.09 0.98 0.79
C VAL A 13 2.75 0.87 0.07
N ALA A 14 2.63 -0.11 -0.81
CA ALA A 14 1.40 -0.30 -1.56
C ALA A 14 0.22 -0.57 -0.63
N ILE A 15 0.43 -1.44 0.34
CA ILE A 15 -0.62 -1.78 1.29
C ILE A 15 -0.98 -0.56 2.13
N THR A 16 0.01 0.18 2.57
CA THR A 16 -0.23 1.36 3.38
C THR A 16 -1.04 2.39 2.61
N VAL A 17 -0.66 2.65 1.38
CA VAL A 17 -1.39 3.61 0.55
C VAL A 17 -2.81 3.13 0.31
N TYR A 18 -2.96 1.84 0.07
CA TYR A 18 -4.27 1.26 -0.17
C TYR A 18 -5.18 1.47 1.04
N LEU A 19 -4.66 1.23 2.23
CA LEU A 19 -5.44 1.40 3.46
C LEU A 19 -5.80 2.87 3.66
N PHE A 20 -4.87 3.76 3.35
CA PHE A 20 -5.13 5.19 3.48
C PHE A 20 -6.29 5.61 2.59
N ILE A 21 -6.25 5.18 1.35
CA ILE A 21 -7.30 5.54 0.40
C ILE A 21 -8.63 4.95 0.85
N ALA A 22 -8.61 3.73 1.33
CA ALA A 22 -9.83 3.06 1.77
C ALA A 22 -10.46 3.78 2.96
N LEU A 23 -9.64 4.35 3.82
CA LEU A 23 -10.15 5.06 4.98
C LEU A 23 -10.61 6.48 4.64
N LEU A 24 -9.86 7.15 3.79
CA LEU A 24 -10.19 8.53 3.45
C LEU A 24 -11.28 8.62 2.41
N LEU A 25 -11.30 7.69 1.48
CA LEU A 25 -12.27 7.70 0.40
C LEU A 25 -12.95 6.34 0.28
N PRO A 26 -13.72 5.95 1.27
CA PRO A 26 -14.42 4.66 1.23
C PRO A 26 -15.47 4.60 0.12
N GLU A 27 -15.96 5.74 -0.30
CA GLU A 27 -16.98 5.80 -1.33
C GLU A 27 -16.46 5.31 -2.67
N LYS A 28 -15.19 5.46 -2.89
CA LYS A 28 -14.62 5.09 -4.17
C LYS A 28 -14.77 3.59 -4.43
N PHE A 29 -14.81 2.83 -3.39
CA PHE A 29 -14.90 1.38 -3.51
C PHE A 29 -16.33 0.91 -3.74
N GLN A 30 -17.25 1.74 -3.47
CA GLN A 30 -18.67 1.38 -3.62
C GLN A 30 -19.21 1.82 -4.99
#